data_31fc6b7e12e1eec6f1e38e06c8eae8c1
#
_entry.id   31fc6b7e12e1eec6f1e38e06c8eae8c1
#
_cell.length_a   1.000
_cell.length_b   1.000
_cell.length_c   1.000
_cell.angle_alpha   90.00
_cell.angle_beta   90.00
_cell.angle_gamma   90.00
#
_symmetry.space_group_name_H-M   'P 1'
#
loop_
_entity.id
_entity.type
_entity.pdbx_description
1 polymer ?
#
loop_
_entity_poly.entity_id
_entity_poly.type
_entity_poly.pdbx_seq_one_letter_code
_entity_poly.pdbx_strand_id
1 'polypeptide(L)'
;MLGAGIMGGGIAYQSASKGTPILMKDIKDDAIELGLKEARKLFAKQVERNKLTTEQMAEKLSNIRPTLSYGDFGNVDLVVEAVVENPKVKDAVLTEVEGMVSENTILTSNTSTISINRLAQNLKRPENFCGMHFFNPVHRMPLVEVIRGEKTSDAAVAATVAYARAMGKTPIVVNDCPGFLVNRVLFPYFGGFSFLVEQGADFQHVDKVMEKFGWPMGPAYLLDVVGLDTAVHANEVMAEGFPDRMARDGKTAIQVMYDNDRLGQKNDKGFYAYEEDKKGKPKKVTDEAAYALVKEVVKEHKAFSDEDIIARMMVPLCLETVRCLEDGIVATPAEADMALIYGIGFPPFRGGALRYIDATGVAEFVKLAEGLAEELGPLYAPTDKLRQMAQNNEQFYSSDNSATQA
;
A
#
# COMPACT_ATOMS: atom_id res chain seq x y z
N MET A 1 -16.58 4.35 12.22
CA MET A 1 -15.12 4.32 12.26
C MET A 1 -14.68 3.80 13.62
N LEU A 2 -13.99 2.68 13.65
CA LEU A 2 -13.41 2.09 14.86
C LEU A 2 -11.89 2.29 14.86
N GLY A 3 -11.36 2.89 15.94
CA GLY A 3 -10.00 3.37 16.02
C GLY A 3 -9.90 4.85 15.58
N ALA A 4 -9.39 5.71 16.45
CA ALA A 4 -9.24 7.15 16.22
C ALA A 4 -7.76 7.57 16.09
N GLY A 5 -6.86 6.64 15.78
CA GLY A 5 -5.46 6.94 15.49
C GLY A 5 -5.27 7.72 14.18
N ILE A 6 -4.04 7.78 13.69
CA ILE A 6 -3.68 8.54 12.47
C ILE A 6 -4.52 8.10 11.27
N MET A 7 -4.69 6.79 11.04
CA MET A 7 -5.51 6.29 9.94
C MET A 7 -6.99 6.59 10.16
N GLY A 8 -7.53 6.32 11.36
CA GLY A 8 -8.93 6.58 11.67
C GLY A 8 -9.30 8.07 11.59
N GLY A 9 -8.45 8.96 12.09
CA GLY A 9 -8.62 10.40 11.94
C GLY A 9 -8.58 10.87 10.49
N GLY A 10 -7.67 10.27 9.67
CA GLY A 10 -7.58 10.54 8.24
C GLY A 10 -8.81 10.05 7.46
N ILE A 11 -9.34 8.87 7.79
CA ILE A 11 -10.56 8.32 7.17
C ILE A 11 -11.77 9.18 7.57
N ALA A 12 -11.87 9.57 8.86
CA ALA A 12 -12.95 10.43 9.34
C ALA A 12 -12.92 11.80 8.65
N TYR A 13 -11.74 12.41 8.52
CA TYR A 13 -11.57 13.63 7.74
C TYR A 13 -12.05 13.46 6.30
N GLN A 14 -11.62 12.39 5.62
CA GLN A 14 -11.96 12.17 4.21
C GLN A 14 -13.46 12.01 4.02
N SER A 15 -14.12 11.23 4.88
CA SER A 15 -15.58 11.05 4.88
C SER A 15 -16.31 12.39 5.07
N ALA A 16 -15.99 13.09 6.16
CA ALA A 16 -16.59 14.38 6.51
C ALA A 16 -16.33 15.47 5.45
N SER A 17 -15.13 15.47 4.85
CA SER A 17 -14.77 16.43 3.79
C SER A 17 -15.67 16.33 2.56
N LYS A 18 -16.27 15.16 2.33
CA LYS A 18 -17.19 14.87 1.23
C LYS A 18 -18.66 14.90 1.66
N GLY A 19 -18.94 15.30 2.90
CA GLY A 19 -20.29 15.45 3.41
C GLY A 19 -20.94 14.17 3.94
N THR A 20 -20.19 13.06 4.04
CA THR A 20 -20.70 11.83 4.65
C THR A 20 -20.44 11.86 6.15
N PRO A 21 -21.50 11.82 7.01
CA PRO A 21 -21.35 11.80 8.45
C PRO A 21 -20.64 10.51 8.92
N ILE A 22 -19.86 10.62 9.97
CA ILE A 22 -19.09 9.51 10.52
C ILE A 22 -19.04 9.54 12.05
N LEU A 23 -19.38 8.42 12.67
CA LEU A 23 -19.12 8.18 14.09
C LEU A 23 -17.68 7.72 14.23
N MET A 24 -16.88 8.39 15.03
CA MET A 24 -15.49 8.02 15.30
C MET A 24 -15.36 7.50 16.74
N LYS A 25 -15.24 6.18 16.88
CA LYS A 25 -15.15 5.50 18.17
C LYS A 25 -13.73 5.06 18.48
N ASP A 26 -13.34 5.29 19.71
CA ASP A 26 -12.17 4.64 20.32
C ASP A 26 -12.50 4.23 21.76
N ILE A 27 -11.58 3.51 22.41
CA ILE A 27 -11.68 3.12 23.83
C ILE A 27 -11.05 4.16 24.77
N LYS A 28 -10.32 5.14 24.23
CA LYS A 28 -9.60 6.18 24.97
C LYS A 28 -9.92 7.56 24.43
N ASP A 29 -10.15 8.51 25.35
CA ASP A 29 -10.33 9.92 25.01
C ASP A 29 -9.13 10.50 24.27
N ASP A 30 -7.89 10.19 24.70
CA ASP A 30 -6.67 10.68 24.07
C ASP A 30 -6.57 10.29 22.59
N ALA A 31 -7.02 9.06 22.24
CA ALA A 31 -7.04 8.61 20.86
C ALA A 31 -8.08 9.38 20.02
N ILE A 32 -9.27 9.64 20.60
CA ILE A 32 -10.30 10.49 19.97
C ILE A 32 -9.77 11.90 19.74
N GLU A 33 -9.09 12.47 20.76
CA GLU A 33 -8.48 13.79 20.64
C GLU A 33 -7.45 13.85 19.52
N LEU A 34 -6.60 12.82 19.40
CA LEU A 34 -5.63 12.69 18.32
C LEU A 34 -6.32 12.70 16.95
N GLY A 35 -7.34 11.87 16.75
CA GLY A 35 -8.08 11.80 15.49
C GLY A 35 -8.77 13.12 15.12
N LEU A 36 -9.39 13.78 16.08
CA LEU A 36 -10.00 15.11 15.89
C LEU A 36 -8.95 16.18 15.59
N LYS A 37 -7.79 16.14 16.25
CA LYS A 37 -6.68 17.07 16.00
C LYS A 37 -6.16 16.92 14.57
N GLU A 38 -5.99 15.70 14.09
CA GLU A 38 -5.57 15.47 12.69
C GLU A 38 -6.62 15.98 11.70
N ALA A 39 -7.90 15.69 11.91
CA ALA A 39 -8.98 16.21 11.07
C ALA A 39 -9.01 17.75 11.03
N ARG A 40 -8.95 18.40 12.22
CA ARG A 40 -8.89 19.87 12.32
C ARG A 40 -7.70 20.46 11.57
N LYS A 41 -6.51 19.87 11.73
CA LYS A 41 -5.28 20.31 11.05
C LYS A 41 -5.42 20.26 9.53
N LEU A 42 -6.05 19.22 9.00
CA LEU A 42 -6.28 19.07 7.58
C LEU A 42 -7.31 20.09 7.06
N PHE A 43 -8.40 20.32 7.77
CA PHE A 43 -9.38 21.35 7.41
C PHE A 43 -8.81 22.76 7.52
N ALA A 44 -8.05 23.07 8.59
CA ALA A 44 -7.39 24.37 8.76
C ALA A 44 -6.47 24.68 7.56
N LYS A 45 -5.71 23.72 7.08
CA LYS A 45 -4.89 23.87 5.85
C LYS A 45 -5.72 24.18 4.60
N GLN A 46 -6.98 23.72 4.51
CA GLN A 46 -7.87 24.09 3.41
C GLN A 46 -8.35 25.53 3.53
N VAL A 47 -8.62 26.00 4.76
CA VAL A 47 -8.96 27.41 5.03
C VAL A 47 -7.77 28.33 4.71
N GLU A 48 -6.56 28.00 5.18
CA GLU A 48 -5.31 28.73 4.86
C GLU A 48 -5.05 28.85 3.35
N ARG A 49 -5.51 27.86 2.58
CA ARG A 49 -5.38 27.83 1.11
C ARG A 49 -6.58 28.44 0.37
N ASN A 50 -7.48 29.09 1.09
CA ASN A 50 -8.73 29.67 0.57
C ASN A 50 -9.61 28.64 -0.21
N LYS A 51 -9.56 27.36 0.16
CA LYS A 51 -10.41 26.31 -0.41
C LYS A 51 -11.69 26.08 0.40
N LEU A 52 -11.72 26.53 1.64
CA LEU A 52 -12.86 26.49 2.54
C LEU A 52 -12.93 27.81 3.31
N THR A 53 -14.16 28.23 3.71
CA THR A 53 -14.35 29.25 4.74
C THR A 53 -14.29 28.62 6.12
N THR A 54 -14.20 29.43 7.16
CA THR A 54 -14.25 28.98 8.57
C THR A 54 -15.59 28.31 8.88
N GLU A 55 -16.69 28.84 8.35
CA GLU A 55 -18.05 28.30 8.50
C GLU A 55 -18.15 26.90 7.85
N GLN A 56 -17.65 26.76 6.64
CA GLN A 56 -17.58 25.46 5.95
C GLN A 56 -16.70 24.45 6.67
N MET A 57 -15.59 24.89 7.26
CA MET A 57 -14.76 24.03 8.12
C MET A 57 -15.56 23.53 9.33
N ALA A 58 -16.30 24.42 10.02
CA ALA A 58 -17.10 24.04 11.17
C ALA A 58 -18.22 23.06 10.80
N GLU A 59 -18.91 23.29 9.67
CA GLU A 59 -19.91 22.38 9.12
C GLU A 59 -19.34 20.99 8.84
N LYS A 60 -18.19 20.92 8.17
CA LYS A 60 -17.54 19.63 7.88
C LYS A 60 -17.06 18.91 9.12
N LEU A 61 -16.52 19.63 10.11
CA LEU A 61 -16.12 19.04 11.38
C LEU A 61 -17.32 18.48 12.16
N SER A 62 -18.50 19.09 12.07
CA SER A 62 -19.72 18.59 12.73
C SER A 62 -20.20 17.25 12.18
N ASN A 63 -19.75 16.85 10.99
CA ASN A 63 -19.98 15.51 10.44
C ASN A 63 -19.12 14.41 11.11
N ILE A 64 -18.11 14.77 11.91
CA ILE A 64 -17.33 13.81 12.70
C ILE A 64 -17.89 13.83 14.13
N ARG A 65 -18.57 12.76 14.53
CA ARG A 65 -19.15 12.60 15.87
C ARG A 65 -18.29 11.63 16.68
N PRO A 66 -17.50 12.13 17.65
CA PRO A 66 -16.69 11.27 18.51
C PRO A 66 -17.56 10.53 19.53
N THR A 67 -17.18 9.31 19.87
CA THR A 67 -17.85 8.52 20.91
C THR A 67 -16.90 7.47 21.51
N LEU A 68 -17.14 7.14 22.79
CA LEU A 68 -16.46 6.02 23.48
C LEU A 68 -17.34 4.75 23.52
N SER A 69 -18.58 4.83 23.05
CA SER A 69 -19.55 3.74 23.15
C SER A 69 -20.14 3.38 21.79
N TYR A 70 -20.80 2.22 21.73
CA TYR A 70 -21.54 1.77 20.54
C TYR A 70 -23.00 2.26 20.50
N GLY A 71 -23.44 3.12 21.45
CA GLY A 71 -24.84 3.50 21.59
C GLY A 71 -25.53 3.97 20.30
N ASP A 72 -24.82 4.66 19.42
CA ASP A 72 -25.33 5.19 18.15
C ASP A 72 -25.08 4.30 16.93
N PHE A 73 -24.47 3.13 17.11
CA PHE A 73 -24.06 2.24 16.00
C PHE A 73 -25.22 1.45 15.38
N GLY A 74 -26.35 1.34 16.02
CA GLY A 74 -27.51 0.58 15.51
C GLY A 74 -28.05 1.06 14.16
N ASN A 75 -27.75 2.30 13.76
CA ASN A 75 -28.24 2.94 12.54
C ASN A 75 -27.14 3.22 11.50
N VAL A 76 -25.93 2.64 11.65
CA VAL A 76 -24.87 2.83 10.66
C VAL A 76 -24.98 1.84 9.52
N ASP A 77 -24.73 2.28 8.30
CA ASP A 77 -24.78 1.44 7.09
C ASP A 77 -23.50 0.66 6.88
N LEU A 78 -22.36 1.26 7.26
CA LEU A 78 -21.03 0.67 7.06
C LEU A 78 -20.09 1.03 8.22
N VAL A 79 -19.29 0.06 8.63
CA VAL A 79 -18.24 0.23 9.65
C VAL A 79 -16.88 0.06 9.00
N VAL A 80 -15.95 0.99 9.26
CA VAL A 80 -14.53 0.83 8.92
C VAL A 80 -13.76 0.59 10.22
N GLU A 81 -13.12 -0.56 10.36
CA GLU A 81 -12.24 -0.87 11.48
C GLU A 81 -10.79 -0.49 11.11
N ALA A 82 -10.14 0.32 11.93
CA ALA A 82 -8.73 0.72 11.81
C ALA A 82 -8.06 0.79 13.20
N VAL A 83 -8.29 -0.22 14.02
CA VAL A 83 -7.57 -0.40 15.29
C VAL A 83 -6.16 -0.95 15.04
N VAL A 84 -5.38 -1.18 16.09
CA VAL A 84 -4.01 -1.71 16.00
C VAL A 84 -3.94 -2.98 15.13
N GLU A 85 -2.85 -3.12 14.38
CA GLU A 85 -2.63 -4.24 13.46
C GLU A 85 -2.25 -5.52 14.23
N ASN A 86 -3.22 -6.02 14.96
CA ASN A 86 -3.12 -7.24 15.77
C ASN A 86 -4.35 -8.11 15.53
N PRO A 87 -4.17 -9.37 15.06
CA PRO A 87 -5.28 -10.25 14.73
C PRO A 87 -6.28 -10.46 15.87
N LYS A 88 -5.79 -10.68 17.09
CA LYS A 88 -6.65 -10.93 18.26
C LYS A 88 -7.49 -9.71 18.63
N VAL A 89 -6.89 -8.50 18.52
CA VAL A 89 -7.60 -7.25 18.80
C VAL A 89 -8.67 -7.00 17.75
N LYS A 90 -8.33 -7.18 16.46
CA LYS A 90 -9.30 -7.03 15.36
C LYS A 90 -10.44 -8.04 15.45
N ASP A 91 -10.14 -9.30 15.75
CA ASP A 91 -11.17 -10.35 15.96
C ASP A 91 -12.15 -9.93 17.07
N ALA A 92 -11.64 -9.47 18.21
CA ALA A 92 -12.48 -9.04 19.33
C ALA A 92 -13.36 -7.83 18.96
N VAL A 93 -12.77 -6.81 18.34
CA VAL A 93 -13.49 -5.58 17.96
C VAL A 93 -14.53 -5.85 16.87
N LEU A 94 -14.20 -6.64 15.86
CA LEU A 94 -15.14 -6.99 14.77
C LEU A 94 -16.30 -7.84 15.29
N THR A 95 -16.04 -8.83 16.15
CA THR A 95 -17.09 -9.66 16.78
C THR A 95 -17.99 -8.83 17.69
N GLU A 96 -17.41 -7.91 18.47
CA GLU A 96 -18.17 -7.01 19.34
C GLU A 96 -19.09 -6.08 18.53
N VAL A 97 -18.55 -5.38 17.53
CA VAL A 97 -19.34 -4.44 16.74
C VAL A 97 -20.42 -5.13 15.91
N GLU A 98 -20.18 -6.36 15.44
CA GLU A 98 -21.20 -7.14 14.73
C GLU A 98 -22.49 -7.32 15.56
N GLY A 99 -22.34 -7.47 16.89
CA GLY A 99 -23.46 -7.54 17.81
C GLY A 99 -24.17 -6.21 18.11
N MET A 100 -23.56 -5.09 17.73
CA MET A 100 -24.06 -3.74 18.05
C MET A 100 -24.66 -3.01 16.84
N VAL A 101 -24.53 -3.57 15.65
CA VAL A 101 -25.04 -2.98 14.40
C VAL A 101 -26.21 -3.76 13.83
N SER A 102 -26.91 -3.16 12.87
CA SER A 102 -28.01 -3.85 12.17
C SER A 102 -27.50 -5.06 11.37
N GLU A 103 -28.41 -5.99 11.06
CA GLU A 103 -28.06 -7.19 10.27
C GLU A 103 -27.58 -6.89 8.86
N ASN A 104 -27.98 -5.73 8.33
CA ASN A 104 -27.60 -5.28 6.99
C ASN A 104 -26.34 -4.42 6.95
N THR A 105 -25.78 -4.06 8.10
CA THR A 105 -24.58 -3.24 8.18
C THR A 105 -23.38 -3.98 7.60
N ILE A 106 -22.65 -3.32 6.72
CA ILE A 106 -21.40 -3.83 6.15
C ILE A 106 -20.25 -3.53 7.12
N LEU A 107 -19.49 -4.55 7.47
CA LEU A 107 -18.25 -4.41 8.23
C LEU A 107 -17.05 -4.42 7.30
N THR A 108 -16.09 -3.54 7.53
CA THR A 108 -14.84 -3.53 6.77
C THR A 108 -13.64 -3.39 7.69
N SER A 109 -12.50 -3.96 7.30
CA SER A 109 -11.23 -3.76 7.99
C SER A 109 -10.22 -3.03 7.11
N ASN A 110 -9.52 -2.05 7.70
CA ASN A 110 -8.41 -1.33 7.07
C ASN A 110 -7.07 -2.03 7.30
N THR A 111 -7.07 -3.32 7.59
CA THR A 111 -5.82 -4.08 7.72
C THR A 111 -4.98 -3.99 6.46
N SER A 112 -3.66 -3.99 6.61
CA SER A 112 -2.71 -3.97 5.48
C SER A 112 -2.11 -5.35 5.17
N THR A 113 -2.18 -6.29 6.13
CA THR A 113 -1.47 -7.57 6.03
C THR A 113 -2.28 -8.77 6.48
N ILE A 114 -3.29 -8.58 7.35
CA ILE A 114 -4.08 -9.69 7.89
C ILE A 114 -5.13 -10.10 6.86
N SER A 115 -5.16 -11.40 6.53
CA SER A 115 -6.15 -11.96 5.60
C SER A 115 -7.59 -11.65 6.01
N ILE A 116 -8.39 -11.20 5.06
CA ILE A 116 -9.82 -10.95 5.23
C ILE A 116 -10.56 -12.24 5.51
N ASN A 117 -10.16 -13.35 4.86
CA ASN A 117 -10.71 -14.68 5.12
C ASN A 117 -10.48 -15.10 6.57
N ARG A 118 -9.30 -14.81 7.13
CA ARG A 118 -9.00 -15.10 8.53
C ARG A 118 -9.86 -14.27 9.48
N LEU A 119 -10.00 -12.96 9.27
CA LEU A 119 -10.82 -12.09 10.11
C LEU A 119 -12.32 -12.45 10.04
N ALA A 120 -12.77 -12.95 8.89
CA ALA A 120 -14.16 -13.38 8.69
C ALA A 120 -14.56 -14.65 9.47
N GLN A 121 -13.60 -15.45 9.93
CA GLN A 121 -13.88 -16.75 10.55
C GLN A 121 -14.74 -16.68 11.81
N ASN A 122 -14.59 -15.61 12.59
CA ASN A 122 -15.28 -15.42 13.87
C ASN A 122 -16.58 -14.62 13.74
N LEU A 123 -16.92 -14.13 12.55
CA LEU A 123 -18.12 -13.37 12.28
C LEU A 123 -19.33 -14.29 12.04
N LYS A 124 -20.50 -13.87 12.50
CA LYS A 124 -21.77 -14.57 12.27
C LYS A 124 -22.32 -14.29 10.87
N ARG A 125 -21.96 -13.14 10.30
CA ARG A 125 -22.40 -12.66 8.98
C ARG A 125 -21.19 -12.31 8.09
N PRO A 126 -20.31 -13.30 7.81
CA PRO A 126 -19.10 -13.08 7.04
C PRO A 126 -19.38 -12.60 5.59
N GLU A 127 -20.60 -12.81 5.08
CA GLU A 127 -21.06 -12.28 3.79
C GLU A 127 -21.16 -10.74 3.77
N ASN A 128 -21.32 -10.11 4.93
CA ASN A 128 -21.35 -8.66 5.11
C ASN A 128 -19.97 -8.07 5.51
N PHE A 129 -18.90 -8.82 5.29
CA PHE A 129 -17.55 -8.38 5.65
C PHE A 129 -16.61 -8.41 4.46
N CYS A 130 -15.79 -7.36 4.31
CA CYS A 130 -14.70 -7.26 3.34
C CYS A 130 -13.55 -6.39 3.87
N GLY A 131 -12.45 -6.31 3.11
CA GLY A 131 -11.40 -5.33 3.37
C GLY A 131 -11.71 -3.97 2.75
N MET A 132 -11.28 -2.89 3.40
CA MET A 132 -11.29 -1.53 2.85
C MET A 132 -9.97 -0.85 3.21
N HIS A 133 -8.94 -1.14 2.43
CA HIS A 133 -7.56 -0.76 2.70
C HIS A 133 -7.25 0.62 2.12
N PHE A 134 -7.00 1.56 3.01
CA PHE A 134 -6.57 2.93 2.68
C PHE A 134 -5.05 3.05 2.77
N PHE A 135 -4.49 3.97 2.00
CA PHE A 135 -3.05 4.28 2.01
C PHE A 135 -2.78 5.58 2.76
N ASN A 136 -1.68 5.59 3.52
CA ASN A 136 -1.26 6.78 4.27
C ASN A 136 -0.44 7.73 3.37
N PRO A 137 -0.68 9.04 3.40
CA PRO A 137 -1.74 9.76 4.13
C PRO A 137 -3.09 9.73 3.37
N VAL A 138 -4.15 9.37 4.09
CA VAL A 138 -5.48 9.11 3.50
C VAL A 138 -5.98 10.23 2.60
N HIS A 139 -5.78 11.49 2.98
CA HIS A 139 -6.27 12.67 2.23
C HIS A 139 -5.53 12.91 0.90
N ARG A 140 -4.39 12.26 0.66
CA ARG A 140 -3.58 12.41 -0.56
C ARG A 140 -3.64 11.20 -1.45
N MET A 141 -3.65 10.01 -0.85
CA MET A 141 -3.62 8.76 -1.60
C MET A 141 -4.98 8.49 -2.22
N PRO A 142 -5.08 8.43 -3.57
CA PRO A 142 -6.38 8.30 -4.22
C PRO A 142 -6.95 6.87 -4.17
N LEU A 143 -6.10 5.85 -4.06
CA LEU A 143 -6.50 4.45 -4.10
C LEU A 143 -7.16 3.99 -2.80
N VAL A 144 -8.15 3.11 -2.94
CA VAL A 144 -8.65 2.21 -1.90
C VAL A 144 -8.73 0.81 -2.49
N GLU A 145 -8.09 -0.17 -1.89
CA GLU A 145 -8.34 -1.57 -2.21
C GLU A 145 -9.58 -2.05 -1.46
N VAL A 146 -10.54 -2.57 -2.19
CA VAL A 146 -11.69 -3.29 -1.63
C VAL A 146 -11.40 -4.79 -1.76
N ILE A 147 -11.12 -5.43 -0.63
CA ILE A 147 -10.64 -6.81 -0.62
C ILE A 147 -11.82 -7.77 -0.40
N ARG A 148 -12.08 -8.58 -1.40
CA ARG A 148 -13.10 -9.63 -1.37
C ARG A 148 -12.53 -10.87 -0.69
N GLY A 149 -13.11 -11.28 0.44
CA GLY A 149 -12.89 -12.61 1.01
C GLY A 149 -13.79 -13.67 0.34
N GLU A 150 -13.51 -14.93 0.60
CA GLU A 150 -14.26 -16.07 0.01
C GLU A 150 -15.77 -16.03 0.31
N LYS A 151 -16.17 -15.54 1.49
CA LYS A 151 -17.57 -15.44 1.90
C LYS A 151 -18.21 -14.08 1.63
N THR A 152 -17.42 -13.10 1.18
CA THR A 152 -17.90 -11.73 0.95
C THR A 152 -18.93 -11.69 -0.17
N SER A 153 -20.10 -11.13 0.09
CA SER A 153 -21.16 -10.96 -0.90
C SER A 153 -20.86 -9.84 -1.90
N ASP A 154 -21.49 -9.93 -3.08
CA ASP A 154 -21.42 -8.84 -4.07
C ASP A 154 -22.03 -7.53 -3.53
N ALA A 155 -23.05 -7.64 -2.69
CA ALA A 155 -23.67 -6.49 -2.02
C ALA A 155 -22.70 -5.76 -1.09
N ALA A 156 -21.90 -6.50 -0.30
CA ALA A 156 -20.88 -5.93 0.58
C ALA A 156 -19.78 -5.21 -0.22
N VAL A 157 -19.30 -5.84 -1.29
CA VAL A 157 -18.32 -5.22 -2.20
C VAL A 157 -18.91 -3.96 -2.84
N ALA A 158 -20.12 -4.02 -3.39
CA ALA A 158 -20.75 -2.89 -4.06
C ALA A 158 -20.96 -1.69 -3.11
N ALA A 159 -21.44 -1.94 -1.88
CA ALA A 159 -21.61 -0.90 -0.87
C ALA A 159 -20.28 -0.25 -0.48
N THR A 160 -19.22 -1.06 -0.29
CA THR A 160 -17.88 -0.56 0.04
C THR A 160 -17.27 0.26 -1.09
N VAL A 161 -17.41 -0.20 -2.35
CA VAL A 161 -17.01 0.55 -3.55
C VAL A 161 -17.77 1.87 -3.65
N ALA A 162 -19.08 1.87 -3.42
CA ALA A 162 -19.90 3.07 -3.43
C ALA A 162 -19.44 4.09 -2.38
N TYR A 163 -19.16 3.63 -1.16
CA TYR A 163 -18.64 4.48 -0.08
C TYR A 163 -17.26 5.05 -0.42
N ALA A 164 -16.35 4.24 -0.93
CA ALA A 164 -15.04 4.71 -1.38
C ALA A 164 -15.15 5.83 -2.44
N ARG A 165 -16.03 5.63 -3.43
CA ARG A 165 -16.33 6.67 -4.45
C ARG A 165 -16.95 7.92 -3.85
N ALA A 166 -17.88 7.79 -2.91
CA ALA A 166 -18.47 8.92 -2.19
C ALA A 166 -17.41 9.73 -1.43
N MET A 167 -16.39 9.07 -0.89
CA MET A 167 -15.21 9.71 -0.29
C MET A 167 -14.27 10.34 -1.33
N GLY A 168 -14.55 10.27 -2.62
CA GLY A 168 -13.68 10.78 -3.70
C GLY A 168 -12.41 9.94 -3.90
N LYS A 169 -12.47 8.66 -3.58
CA LYS A 169 -11.42 7.69 -3.82
C LYS A 169 -11.63 6.93 -5.12
N THR A 170 -10.58 6.30 -5.59
CA THR A 170 -10.60 5.35 -6.72
C THR A 170 -10.53 3.94 -6.12
N PRO A 171 -11.65 3.22 -5.99
CA PRO A 171 -11.63 1.85 -5.49
C PRO A 171 -11.22 0.85 -6.58
N ILE A 172 -10.41 -0.13 -6.20
CA ILE A 172 -10.11 -1.33 -6.98
C ILE A 172 -10.57 -2.54 -6.16
N VAL A 173 -11.32 -3.44 -6.77
CA VAL A 173 -11.72 -4.70 -6.14
C VAL A 173 -10.63 -5.74 -6.39
N VAL A 174 -10.15 -6.33 -5.30
CA VAL A 174 -9.14 -7.39 -5.35
C VAL A 174 -9.57 -8.58 -4.50
N ASN A 175 -9.09 -9.77 -4.81
CA ASN A 175 -9.28 -10.94 -3.98
C ASN A 175 -8.25 -10.99 -2.85
N ASP A 176 -8.61 -11.66 -1.74
CA ASP A 176 -7.76 -11.78 -0.56
C ASP A 176 -6.52 -12.62 -0.84
N CYS A 177 -5.36 -12.08 -0.50
CA CYS A 177 -4.08 -12.78 -0.47
C CYS A 177 -3.11 -12.02 0.46
N PRO A 178 -1.97 -12.59 0.85
CA PRO A 178 -0.95 -11.87 1.62
C PRO A 178 -0.52 -10.58 0.92
N GLY A 179 -0.69 -9.42 1.60
CA GLY A 179 -0.36 -8.09 1.07
C GLY A 179 -1.32 -7.54 0.01
N PHE A 180 -2.41 -8.24 -0.27
CA PHE A 180 -3.40 -7.88 -1.29
C PHE A 180 -2.72 -7.66 -2.66
N LEU A 181 -3.08 -6.64 -3.43
CA LEU A 181 -2.41 -6.35 -4.69
C LEU A 181 -1.16 -5.45 -4.49
N VAL A 182 -1.36 -4.29 -3.85
CA VAL A 182 -0.34 -3.23 -3.85
C VAL A 182 0.89 -3.62 -3.05
N ASN A 183 0.72 -4.11 -1.82
CA ASN A 183 1.87 -4.53 -1.01
C ASN A 183 2.54 -5.77 -1.61
N ARG A 184 1.76 -6.76 -2.08
CA ARG A 184 2.32 -7.95 -2.74
C ARG A 184 3.24 -7.58 -3.90
N VAL A 185 2.87 -6.58 -4.70
CA VAL A 185 3.68 -6.11 -5.84
C VAL A 185 4.86 -5.23 -5.41
N LEU A 186 4.71 -4.45 -4.33
CA LEU A 186 5.75 -3.54 -3.85
C LEU A 186 6.94 -4.28 -3.21
N PHE A 187 6.70 -5.39 -2.51
CA PHE A 187 7.78 -6.08 -1.78
C PHE A 187 8.85 -6.71 -2.67
N PRO A 188 8.55 -7.32 -3.84
CA PRO A 188 9.56 -7.67 -4.83
C PRO A 188 10.44 -6.51 -5.31
N TYR A 189 9.90 -5.31 -5.41
CA TYR A 189 10.68 -4.10 -5.68
C TYR A 189 11.71 -3.82 -4.58
N PHE A 190 11.34 -3.94 -3.31
CA PHE A 190 12.29 -3.85 -2.19
C PHE A 190 13.26 -5.05 -2.15
N GLY A 191 12.85 -6.22 -2.63
CA GLY A 191 13.73 -7.36 -2.86
C GLY A 191 14.83 -7.03 -3.86
N GLY A 192 14.48 -6.42 -4.99
CA GLY A 192 15.42 -5.93 -6.00
C GLY A 192 16.40 -4.90 -5.43
N PHE A 193 15.90 -3.94 -4.66
CA PHE A 193 16.75 -2.99 -3.93
C PHE A 193 17.74 -3.68 -2.99
N SER A 194 17.29 -4.68 -2.23
CA SER A 194 18.15 -5.43 -1.32
C SER A 194 19.27 -6.16 -2.05
N PHE A 195 19.00 -6.78 -3.21
CA PHE A 195 20.04 -7.41 -4.04
C PHE A 195 21.07 -6.39 -4.54
N LEU A 196 20.63 -5.24 -5.02
CA LEU A 196 21.54 -4.18 -5.47
C LEU A 196 22.48 -3.72 -4.35
N VAL A 197 21.94 -3.48 -3.16
CA VAL A 197 22.74 -3.04 -2.01
C VAL A 197 23.70 -4.13 -1.56
N GLU A 198 23.29 -5.39 -1.50
CA GLU A 198 24.15 -6.53 -1.15
C GLU A 198 25.29 -6.76 -2.16
N GLN A 199 25.10 -6.35 -3.41
CA GLN A 199 26.10 -6.39 -4.46
C GLN A 199 26.91 -5.07 -4.58
N GLY A 200 26.77 -4.18 -3.61
CA GLY A 200 27.59 -2.99 -3.45
C GLY A 200 27.09 -1.73 -4.16
N ALA A 201 25.85 -1.72 -4.66
CA ALA A 201 25.26 -0.50 -5.19
C ALA A 201 25.08 0.55 -4.10
N ASP A 202 25.45 1.80 -4.40
CA ASP A 202 25.15 2.94 -3.53
C ASP A 202 23.64 3.20 -3.51
N PHE A 203 23.00 3.07 -2.36
CA PHE A 203 21.56 3.23 -2.20
C PHE A 203 21.07 4.64 -2.59
N GLN A 204 21.89 5.69 -2.40
CA GLN A 204 21.53 7.04 -2.86
C GLN A 204 21.59 7.17 -4.38
N HIS A 205 22.50 6.44 -5.02
CA HIS A 205 22.53 6.36 -6.48
C HIS A 205 21.33 5.62 -7.03
N VAL A 206 20.96 4.48 -6.41
CA VAL A 206 19.73 3.74 -6.77
C VAL A 206 18.51 4.65 -6.65
N ASP A 207 18.38 5.42 -5.56
CA ASP A 207 17.28 6.38 -5.39
C ASP A 207 17.23 7.40 -6.56
N LYS A 208 18.37 7.99 -6.91
CA LYS A 208 18.45 8.97 -8.01
C LYS A 208 18.08 8.38 -9.37
N VAL A 209 18.53 7.14 -9.65
CA VAL A 209 18.21 6.46 -10.90
C VAL A 209 16.70 6.20 -10.98
N MET A 210 16.08 5.73 -9.91
CA MET A 210 14.65 5.46 -9.88
C MET A 210 13.80 6.73 -9.91
N GLU A 211 14.23 7.81 -9.25
CA GLU A 211 13.59 9.12 -9.37
C GLU A 211 13.68 9.65 -10.83
N LYS A 212 14.83 9.50 -11.49
CA LYS A 212 15.02 9.86 -12.91
C LYS A 212 14.18 8.98 -13.85
N PHE A 213 13.97 7.71 -13.50
CA PHE A 213 13.06 6.79 -14.22
C PHE A 213 11.61 7.26 -14.18
N GLY A 214 11.22 8.01 -13.13
CA GLY A 214 9.91 8.65 -12.98
C GLY A 214 9.20 8.36 -11.67
N TRP A 215 9.79 7.61 -10.75
CA TRP A 215 9.23 7.40 -9.43
C TRP A 215 9.25 8.69 -8.60
N PRO A 216 8.21 8.94 -7.76
CA PRO A 216 8.18 10.13 -6.92
C PRO A 216 9.24 10.12 -5.81
N MET A 217 9.73 8.92 -5.45
CA MET A 217 10.77 8.66 -4.46
C MET A 217 11.57 7.44 -4.86
N GLY A 218 12.87 7.44 -4.58
CA GLY A 218 13.68 6.23 -4.69
C GLY A 218 13.37 5.23 -3.56
N PRO A 219 13.82 3.96 -3.69
CA PRO A 219 13.44 2.88 -2.78
C PRO A 219 13.93 3.09 -1.34
N ALA A 220 15.14 3.59 -1.12
CA ALA A 220 15.67 3.86 0.23
C ALA A 220 14.88 4.97 0.92
N TYR A 221 14.59 6.04 0.20
CA TYR A 221 13.76 7.12 0.72
C TYR A 221 12.31 6.68 0.97
N LEU A 222 11.73 5.87 0.09
CA LEU A 222 10.39 5.31 0.29
C LEU A 222 10.32 4.46 1.56
N LEU A 223 11.32 3.61 1.83
CA LEU A 223 11.41 2.81 3.04
C LEU A 223 11.45 3.68 4.31
N ASP A 224 12.19 4.78 4.28
CA ASP A 224 12.24 5.74 5.39
C ASP A 224 10.89 6.45 5.61
N VAL A 225 10.14 6.74 4.55
CA VAL A 225 8.81 7.37 4.63
C VAL A 225 7.76 6.40 5.14
N VAL A 226 7.78 5.15 4.69
CA VAL A 226 6.87 4.08 5.15
C VAL A 226 7.16 3.70 6.61
N GLY A 227 8.43 3.67 6.96
CA GLY A 227 8.96 3.21 8.22
C GLY A 227 9.50 1.79 8.12
N LEU A 228 10.75 1.63 8.54
CA LEU A 228 11.49 0.36 8.42
C LEU A 228 10.91 -0.76 9.30
N ASP A 229 10.30 -0.42 10.44
CA ASP A 229 9.52 -1.35 11.26
C ASP A 229 8.32 -1.92 10.50
N THR A 230 7.60 -1.06 9.79
CA THR A 230 6.45 -1.45 8.96
C THR A 230 6.92 -2.33 7.79
N ALA A 231 8.04 -1.95 7.14
CA ALA A 231 8.61 -2.71 6.04
C ALA A 231 9.09 -4.10 6.45
N VAL A 232 9.77 -4.22 7.60
CA VAL A 232 10.24 -5.52 8.13
C VAL A 232 9.04 -6.43 8.42
N HIS A 233 8.05 -5.94 9.18
CA HIS A 233 6.86 -6.74 9.50
C HIS A 233 6.09 -7.20 8.26
N ALA A 234 5.89 -6.32 7.29
CA ALA A 234 5.21 -6.69 6.07
C ALA A 234 6.05 -7.66 5.20
N ASN A 235 7.39 -7.54 5.23
CA ASN A 235 8.28 -8.49 4.56
C ASN A 235 8.16 -9.91 5.14
N GLU A 236 8.01 -10.04 6.46
CA GLU A 236 7.77 -11.34 7.12
C GLU A 236 6.48 -11.97 6.59
N VAL A 237 5.39 -11.19 6.49
CA VAL A 237 4.12 -11.68 5.95
C VAL A 237 4.25 -12.10 4.49
N MET A 238 5.02 -11.35 3.68
CA MET A 238 5.26 -11.71 2.27
C MET A 238 6.13 -12.96 2.15
N ALA A 239 7.16 -13.09 2.97
CA ALA A 239 8.04 -14.27 2.98
C ALA A 239 7.29 -15.54 3.42
N GLU A 240 6.37 -15.43 4.39
CA GLU A 240 5.50 -16.53 4.80
C GLU A 240 4.47 -16.90 3.71
N GLY A 241 3.88 -15.89 3.08
CA GLY A 241 2.87 -16.08 2.04
C GLY A 241 3.42 -16.58 0.70
N PHE A 242 4.65 -16.23 0.37
CA PHE A 242 5.31 -16.55 -0.91
C PHE A 242 6.75 -17.04 -0.69
N PRO A 243 6.93 -18.16 0.06
CA PRO A 243 8.26 -18.62 0.48
C PRO A 243 9.14 -19.05 -0.68
N ASP A 244 8.55 -19.45 -1.80
CA ASP A 244 9.25 -19.87 -3.01
C ASP A 244 10.09 -18.77 -3.67
N ARG A 245 9.77 -17.50 -3.42
CA ARG A 245 10.43 -16.37 -4.10
C ARG A 245 10.67 -15.13 -3.24
N MET A 246 9.92 -14.90 -2.14
CA MET A 246 10.06 -13.72 -1.28
C MET A 246 10.79 -14.02 0.03
N ALA A 247 10.88 -15.29 0.45
CA ALA A 247 11.72 -15.67 1.58
C ALA A 247 13.21 -15.58 1.18
N ARG A 248 14.02 -15.06 2.09
CA ARG A 248 15.46 -14.89 1.87
C ARG A 248 16.25 -15.31 3.11
N ASP A 249 17.39 -15.93 2.88
CA ASP A 249 18.34 -16.25 3.94
C ASP A 249 19.22 -15.03 4.26
N GLY A 250 19.46 -14.82 5.54
CA GLY A 250 20.33 -13.76 6.05
C GLY A 250 19.64 -12.40 6.19
N LYS A 251 20.39 -11.44 6.73
CA LYS A 251 19.90 -10.08 6.95
C LYS A 251 20.02 -9.24 5.69
N THR A 252 18.99 -8.49 5.40
CA THR A 252 19.00 -7.45 4.38
C THR A 252 19.40 -6.10 4.97
N ALA A 253 19.73 -5.11 4.14
CA ALA A 253 19.97 -3.75 4.58
C ALA A 253 18.78 -3.17 5.36
N ILE A 254 17.54 -3.50 4.95
CA ILE A 254 16.30 -3.10 5.64
C ILE A 254 16.28 -3.64 7.07
N GLN A 255 16.60 -4.92 7.25
CA GLN A 255 16.66 -5.57 8.56
C GLN A 255 17.78 -4.98 9.45
N VAL A 256 18.96 -4.74 8.88
CA VAL A 256 20.07 -4.15 9.63
C VAL A 256 19.73 -2.74 10.12
N MET A 257 19.06 -1.93 9.29
CA MET A 257 18.59 -0.60 9.71
C MET A 257 17.60 -0.72 10.87
N TYR A 258 16.61 -1.60 10.77
CA TYR A 258 15.61 -1.83 11.81
C TYR A 258 16.24 -2.32 13.13
N ASP A 259 17.14 -3.30 13.08
CA ASP A 259 17.84 -3.85 14.24
C ASP A 259 18.67 -2.79 15.00
N ASN A 260 19.06 -1.71 14.33
CA ASN A 260 19.79 -0.58 14.89
C ASN A 260 18.89 0.62 15.23
N ASP A 261 17.59 0.39 15.44
CA ASP A 261 16.60 1.42 15.80
C ASP A 261 16.60 2.60 14.82
N ARG A 262 16.73 2.29 13.51
CA ARG A 262 16.62 3.26 12.43
C ARG A 262 15.29 3.03 11.74
N LEU A 263 14.29 3.84 12.11
CA LEU A 263 12.89 3.65 11.69
C LEU A 263 12.46 4.59 10.54
N GLY A 264 13.42 5.33 9.99
CA GLY A 264 13.16 6.34 8.97
C GLY A 264 12.68 7.65 9.56
N GLN A 265 11.69 8.30 8.90
CA GLN A 265 11.15 9.59 9.36
C GLN A 265 10.44 9.52 10.72
N LYS A 266 10.13 8.32 11.23
CA LYS A 266 9.47 8.16 12.52
C LYS A 266 10.36 8.57 13.71
N ASN A 267 11.67 8.40 13.57
CA ASN A 267 12.67 8.76 14.59
C ASN A 267 13.88 9.47 14.01
N ASP A 268 13.68 10.16 12.87
CA ASP A 268 14.63 11.02 12.19
C ASP A 268 15.91 10.32 11.68
N LYS A 269 15.92 9.01 11.62
CA LYS A 269 17.04 8.19 11.12
C LYS A 269 16.56 6.91 10.45
N GLY A 270 16.99 6.69 9.22
CA GLY A 270 16.74 5.52 8.38
C GLY A 270 17.95 5.26 7.48
N PHE A 271 17.74 5.06 6.20
CA PHE A 271 18.80 5.14 5.18
C PHE A 271 19.38 6.55 5.08
N TYR A 272 18.55 7.55 5.40
CA TYR A 272 18.93 8.96 5.53
C TYR A 272 18.76 9.41 6.98
N ALA A 273 19.44 10.48 7.37
CA ALA A 273 19.07 11.27 8.52
C ALA A 273 18.10 12.38 8.08
N TYR A 274 17.31 12.87 9.03
CA TYR A 274 16.30 13.90 8.78
C TYR A 274 16.52 15.10 9.67
N GLU A 275 16.59 16.27 9.04
CA GLU A 275 16.68 17.56 9.70
C GLU A 275 15.41 18.36 9.37
N GLU A 276 15.00 19.24 10.27
CA GLU A 276 13.91 20.17 9.95
C GLU A 276 14.41 21.27 9.00
N ASP A 277 13.68 21.49 7.91
CA ASP A 277 13.90 22.65 7.07
C ASP A 277 13.36 23.93 7.77
N LYS A 278 13.63 25.10 7.17
CA LYS A 278 13.15 26.41 7.68
C LYS A 278 11.62 26.49 7.85
N LYS A 279 10.87 25.50 7.37
CA LYS A 279 9.41 25.41 7.44
C LYS A 279 8.95 24.27 8.36
N GLY A 280 9.84 23.68 9.15
CA GLY A 280 9.56 22.53 10.01
C GLY A 280 9.19 21.25 9.24
N LYS A 281 9.71 21.07 8.02
CA LYS A 281 9.48 19.83 7.26
C LYS A 281 10.73 18.96 7.29
N PRO A 282 10.58 17.63 7.35
CA PRO A 282 11.69 16.70 7.25
C PRO A 282 12.44 16.89 5.94
N LYS A 283 13.75 17.11 6.02
CA LYS A 283 14.68 17.18 4.90
C LYS A 283 15.68 16.06 5.04
N LYS A 284 15.75 15.17 4.04
CA LYS A 284 16.72 14.08 4.03
C LYS A 284 18.14 14.62 3.83
N VAL A 285 19.08 14.09 4.62
CA VAL A 285 20.52 14.37 4.52
C VAL A 285 21.29 13.04 4.52
N THR A 286 22.47 13.02 3.88
CA THR A 286 23.35 11.86 3.88
C THR A 286 23.79 11.56 5.30
N ASP A 287 23.84 10.26 5.67
CA ASP A 287 24.24 9.79 6.98
C ASP A 287 25.30 8.69 6.87
N GLU A 288 26.50 8.99 7.30
CA GLU A 288 27.63 8.06 7.30
C GLU A 288 27.39 6.82 8.20
N ALA A 289 26.60 6.98 9.27
CA ALA A 289 26.24 5.86 10.12
C ALA A 289 25.37 4.82 9.38
N ALA A 290 24.47 5.28 8.49
CA ALA A 290 23.69 4.39 7.63
C ALA A 290 24.60 3.63 6.66
N TYR A 291 25.57 4.30 6.06
CA TYR A 291 26.57 3.65 5.18
C TYR A 291 27.41 2.60 5.93
N ALA A 292 27.80 2.89 7.18
CA ALA A 292 28.53 1.91 7.99
C ALA A 292 27.74 0.63 8.22
N LEU A 293 26.44 0.75 8.50
CA LEU A 293 25.54 -0.39 8.68
C LEU A 293 25.27 -1.15 7.37
N VAL A 294 25.07 -0.44 6.29
CA VAL A 294 24.87 -1.07 4.96
C VAL A 294 26.05 -1.95 4.57
N LYS A 295 27.29 -1.57 4.93
CA LYS A 295 28.49 -2.38 4.66
C LYS A 295 28.43 -3.78 5.28
N GLU A 296 27.65 -3.99 6.35
CA GLU A 296 27.51 -5.29 7.00
C GLU A 296 26.85 -6.34 6.10
N VAL A 297 26.03 -5.91 5.14
CA VAL A 297 25.31 -6.79 4.23
C VAL A 297 25.91 -6.85 2.83
N VAL A 298 26.91 -6.01 2.53
CA VAL A 298 27.58 -6.02 1.22
C VAL A 298 28.44 -7.27 1.09
N LYS A 299 28.10 -8.13 0.12
CA LYS A 299 28.79 -9.41 -0.14
C LYS A 299 29.82 -9.30 -1.26
N GLU A 300 29.60 -8.37 -2.17
CA GLU A 300 30.46 -8.13 -3.33
C GLU A 300 30.36 -6.66 -3.77
N HIS A 301 31.27 -6.23 -4.63
CA HIS A 301 31.23 -4.89 -5.20
C HIS A 301 31.15 -4.98 -6.72
N LYS A 302 29.95 -4.78 -7.25
CA LYS A 302 29.69 -4.68 -8.68
C LYS A 302 29.48 -3.22 -9.07
N ALA A 303 29.89 -2.87 -10.28
CA ALA A 303 29.47 -1.64 -10.93
C ALA A 303 28.13 -1.91 -11.66
N PHE A 304 27.19 -1.00 -11.53
CA PHE A 304 25.90 -1.07 -12.18
C PHE A 304 25.70 0.15 -13.10
N SER A 305 25.23 -0.07 -14.31
CA SER A 305 24.67 0.99 -15.13
C SER A 305 23.29 1.43 -14.61
N ASP A 306 22.82 2.58 -15.06
CA ASP A 306 21.44 3.04 -14.73
C ASP A 306 20.42 2.01 -15.24
N GLU A 307 20.65 1.40 -16.40
CA GLU A 307 19.82 0.35 -17.02
C GLU A 307 19.76 -0.91 -16.18
N ASP A 308 20.91 -1.38 -15.63
CA ASP A 308 20.98 -2.54 -14.74
C ASP A 308 20.17 -2.29 -13.46
N ILE A 309 20.30 -1.11 -12.86
CA ILE A 309 19.54 -0.71 -11.68
C ILE A 309 18.05 -0.74 -11.98
N ILE A 310 17.62 -0.11 -13.09
CA ILE A 310 16.21 -0.09 -13.49
C ILE A 310 15.68 -1.51 -13.71
N ALA A 311 16.42 -2.37 -14.40
CA ALA A 311 16.02 -3.75 -14.67
C ALA A 311 15.82 -4.54 -13.36
N ARG A 312 16.79 -4.46 -12.44
CA ARG A 312 16.74 -5.16 -11.15
C ARG A 312 15.62 -4.66 -10.23
N MET A 313 15.23 -3.41 -10.35
CA MET A 313 14.11 -2.83 -9.61
C MET A 313 12.76 -3.15 -10.25
N MET A 314 12.65 -3.00 -11.57
CA MET A 314 11.35 -3.08 -12.26
C MET A 314 10.91 -4.50 -12.59
N VAL A 315 11.84 -5.41 -12.93
CA VAL A 315 11.48 -6.77 -13.33
C VAL A 315 10.71 -7.52 -12.23
N PRO A 316 11.15 -7.58 -10.97
CA PRO A 316 10.43 -8.34 -9.96
C PRO A 316 9.06 -7.72 -9.62
N LEU A 317 8.94 -6.39 -9.64
CA LEU A 317 7.66 -5.68 -9.48
C LEU A 317 6.68 -6.06 -10.61
N CYS A 318 7.14 -6.01 -11.85
CA CYS A 318 6.31 -6.33 -13.01
C CYS A 318 5.90 -7.81 -13.02
N LEU A 319 6.80 -8.72 -12.72
CA LEU A 319 6.51 -10.15 -12.63
C LEU A 319 5.47 -10.46 -11.55
N GLU A 320 5.55 -9.82 -10.39
CA GLU A 320 4.55 -10.05 -9.35
C GLU A 320 3.19 -9.46 -9.73
N THR A 321 3.16 -8.36 -10.49
CA THR A 321 1.91 -7.86 -11.08
C THR A 321 1.29 -8.86 -12.05
N VAL A 322 2.11 -9.52 -12.88
CA VAL A 322 1.65 -10.62 -13.75
C VAL A 322 1.07 -11.75 -12.93
N ARG A 323 1.74 -12.19 -11.86
CA ARG A 323 1.22 -13.24 -10.96
C ARG A 323 -0.09 -12.85 -10.31
N CYS A 324 -0.25 -11.59 -9.85
CA CYS A 324 -1.52 -11.13 -9.31
C CYS A 324 -2.67 -11.23 -10.32
N LEU A 325 -2.41 -10.96 -11.59
CA LEU A 325 -3.40 -11.13 -12.65
C LEU A 325 -3.70 -12.62 -12.92
N GLU A 326 -2.67 -13.45 -13.00
CA GLU A 326 -2.79 -14.89 -13.24
C GLU A 326 -3.48 -15.64 -12.11
N ASP A 327 -3.23 -15.23 -10.87
CA ASP A 327 -3.86 -15.78 -9.65
C ASP A 327 -5.29 -15.24 -9.44
N GLY A 328 -5.76 -14.34 -10.31
CA GLY A 328 -7.08 -13.73 -10.20
C GLY A 328 -7.24 -12.79 -9.00
N ILE A 329 -6.14 -12.26 -8.47
CA ILE A 329 -6.19 -11.25 -7.39
C ILE A 329 -6.80 -9.96 -7.90
N VAL A 330 -6.51 -9.59 -9.13
CA VAL A 330 -7.12 -8.47 -9.86
C VAL A 330 -7.72 -8.97 -11.17
N ALA A 331 -8.84 -8.39 -11.58
CA ALA A 331 -9.62 -8.93 -12.70
C ALA A 331 -9.03 -8.59 -14.07
N THR A 332 -8.46 -7.41 -14.23
CA THR A 332 -7.99 -6.91 -15.53
C THR A 332 -6.62 -6.24 -15.47
N PRO A 333 -5.87 -6.23 -16.57
CA PRO A 333 -4.61 -5.48 -16.67
C PRO A 333 -4.76 -3.99 -16.32
N ALA A 334 -5.85 -3.37 -16.75
CA ALA A 334 -6.10 -1.94 -16.52
C ALA A 334 -6.30 -1.62 -15.03
N GLU A 335 -7.00 -2.49 -14.29
CA GLU A 335 -7.18 -2.34 -12.85
C GLU A 335 -5.85 -2.54 -12.10
N ALA A 336 -5.04 -3.53 -12.51
CA ALA A 336 -3.72 -3.74 -11.94
C ALA A 336 -2.83 -2.50 -12.12
N ASP A 337 -2.70 -2.01 -13.36
CA ASP A 337 -1.86 -0.85 -13.67
C ASP A 337 -2.36 0.42 -12.96
N MET A 338 -3.67 0.64 -12.91
CA MET A 338 -4.26 1.79 -12.23
C MET A 338 -4.02 1.73 -10.71
N ALA A 339 -4.11 0.53 -10.11
CA ALA A 339 -3.81 0.33 -8.69
C ALA A 339 -2.36 0.72 -8.36
N LEU A 340 -1.39 0.37 -9.20
CA LEU A 340 0.01 0.71 -8.98
C LEU A 340 0.28 2.23 -9.16
N ILE A 341 -0.33 2.85 -10.16
CA ILE A 341 -0.21 4.31 -10.38
C ILE A 341 -0.75 5.07 -9.16
N TYR A 342 -1.91 4.70 -8.65
CA TYR A 342 -2.57 5.41 -7.55
C TYR A 342 -2.14 4.96 -6.16
N GLY A 343 -1.66 3.72 -6.02
CA GLY A 343 -1.27 3.13 -4.73
C GLY A 343 0.18 3.37 -4.34
N ILE A 344 1.11 3.23 -5.29
CA ILE A 344 2.54 3.37 -5.04
C ILE A 344 3.23 4.46 -5.86
N GLY A 345 2.48 5.18 -6.70
CA GLY A 345 3.05 6.24 -7.53
C GLY A 345 3.88 5.70 -8.70
N PHE A 346 3.52 4.51 -9.24
CA PHE A 346 4.12 4.04 -10.48
C PHE A 346 4.07 5.15 -11.53
N PRO A 347 5.18 5.42 -12.28
CA PRO A 347 5.24 6.55 -13.21
C PRO A 347 4.06 6.56 -14.19
N PRO A 348 3.11 7.53 -14.09
CA PRO A 348 1.86 7.50 -14.86
C PRO A 348 2.05 7.51 -16.38
N PHE A 349 3.10 8.20 -16.85
CA PHE A 349 3.42 8.28 -18.29
C PHE A 349 3.90 6.96 -18.89
N ARG A 350 4.22 5.97 -18.04
CA ARG A 350 4.57 4.59 -18.44
C ARG A 350 3.36 3.66 -18.46
N GLY A 351 2.21 4.11 -17.91
CA GLY A 351 0.94 3.44 -17.99
C GLY A 351 0.70 2.29 -17.01
N GLY A 352 1.68 1.94 -16.16
CA GLY A 352 1.64 0.83 -15.21
C GLY A 352 2.59 -0.31 -15.56
N ALA A 353 2.62 -1.36 -14.74
CA ALA A 353 3.59 -2.45 -14.84
C ALA A 353 3.35 -3.34 -16.09
N LEU A 354 2.09 -3.67 -16.38
CA LEU A 354 1.74 -4.52 -17.52
C LEU A 354 1.88 -3.76 -18.84
N ARG A 355 1.51 -2.48 -18.85
CA ARG A 355 1.76 -1.60 -19.97
C ARG A 355 3.26 -1.39 -20.21
N TYR A 356 4.06 -1.35 -19.15
CA TYR A 356 5.52 -1.26 -19.24
C TYR A 356 6.13 -2.52 -19.86
N ILE A 357 5.62 -3.73 -19.53
CA ILE A 357 6.03 -4.98 -20.17
C ILE A 357 5.72 -4.92 -21.67
N ASP A 358 4.50 -4.53 -22.05
CA ASP A 358 4.11 -4.42 -23.47
C ASP A 358 4.98 -3.42 -24.23
N ALA A 359 5.29 -2.27 -23.62
CA ALA A 359 6.13 -1.24 -24.23
C ALA A 359 7.61 -1.66 -24.36
N THR A 360 8.10 -2.53 -23.47
CA THR A 360 9.43 -3.13 -23.57
C THR A 360 9.47 -4.21 -24.65
N GLY A 361 8.32 -4.83 -24.92
CA GLY A 361 8.18 -6.06 -25.70
C GLY A 361 8.22 -7.30 -24.80
N VAL A 362 7.12 -8.07 -24.79
CA VAL A 362 6.98 -9.23 -23.86
C VAL A 362 8.15 -10.22 -24.00
N ALA A 363 8.60 -10.51 -25.21
CA ALA A 363 9.73 -11.42 -25.45
C ALA A 363 11.05 -10.88 -24.90
N GLU A 364 11.34 -9.60 -25.11
CA GLU A 364 12.55 -8.95 -24.57
C GLU A 364 12.49 -8.87 -23.03
N PHE A 365 11.32 -8.58 -22.47
CA PHE A 365 11.13 -8.57 -21.02
C PHE A 365 11.36 -9.97 -20.41
N VAL A 366 10.82 -11.03 -21.02
CA VAL A 366 11.01 -12.42 -20.57
C VAL A 366 12.49 -12.79 -20.61
N LYS A 367 13.19 -12.50 -21.72
CA LYS A 367 14.63 -12.76 -21.86
C LYS A 367 15.45 -12.04 -20.78
N LEU A 368 15.14 -10.77 -20.50
CA LEU A 368 15.78 -10.01 -19.44
C LEU A 368 15.52 -10.65 -18.05
N ALA A 369 14.28 -11.04 -17.79
CA ALA A 369 13.88 -11.66 -16.53
C ALA A 369 14.57 -13.01 -16.32
N GLU A 370 14.67 -13.85 -17.35
CA GLU A 370 15.38 -15.14 -17.29
C GLU A 370 16.86 -14.96 -16.99
N GLY A 371 17.53 -14.01 -17.64
CA GLY A 371 18.94 -13.70 -17.34
C GLY A 371 19.16 -13.23 -15.89
N LEU A 372 18.24 -12.41 -15.36
CA LEU A 372 18.29 -12.02 -13.96
C LEU A 372 17.94 -13.16 -13.01
N ALA A 373 17.05 -14.08 -13.40
CA ALA A 373 16.68 -15.23 -12.59
C ALA A 373 17.85 -16.23 -12.44
N GLU A 374 18.65 -16.43 -13.48
CA GLU A 374 19.87 -17.26 -13.42
C GLU A 374 20.88 -16.71 -12.40
N GLU A 375 20.97 -15.40 -12.26
CA GLU A 375 21.90 -14.73 -11.33
C GLU A 375 21.32 -14.59 -9.92
N LEU A 376 20.05 -14.17 -9.79
CA LEU A 376 19.45 -13.66 -8.55
C LEU A 376 18.33 -14.56 -8.00
N GLY A 377 17.95 -15.59 -8.74
CA GLY A 377 16.98 -16.58 -8.28
C GLY A 377 15.52 -16.28 -8.58
N PRO A 378 14.60 -16.99 -7.90
CA PRO A 378 13.20 -17.12 -8.30
C PRO A 378 12.37 -15.84 -8.24
N LEU A 379 12.81 -14.81 -7.52
CA LEU A 379 12.16 -13.50 -7.50
C LEU A 379 12.03 -12.89 -8.91
N TYR A 380 12.99 -13.20 -9.78
CA TYR A 380 13.10 -12.71 -11.16
C TYR A 380 12.59 -13.71 -12.20
N ALA A 381 12.15 -14.91 -11.79
CA ALA A 381 11.71 -15.93 -12.74
C ALA A 381 10.36 -15.56 -13.38
N PRO A 382 10.25 -15.47 -14.72
CA PRO A 382 8.97 -15.27 -15.38
C PRO A 382 8.05 -16.48 -15.20
N THR A 383 6.74 -16.24 -15.24
CA THR A 383 5.73 -17.31 -15.19
C THR A 383 5.71 -18.08 -16.52
N ASP A 384 5.22 -19.31 -16.50
CA ASP A 384 5.07 -20.11 -17.72
C ASP A 384 4.09 -19.47 -18.71
N LYS A 385 3.03 -18.85 -18.19
CA LYS A 385 2.05 -18.13 -19.02
C LYS A 385 2.67 -16.90 -19.68
N LEU A 386 3.52 -16.15 -18.97
CA LEU A 386 4.22 -15.00 -19.56
C LEU A 386 5.23 -15.45 -20.63
N ARG A 387 5.92 -16.60 -20.44
CA ARG A 387 6.76 -17.22 -21.48
C ARG A 387 5.96 -17.61 -22.72
N GLN A 388 4.78 -18.19 -22.52
CA GLN A 388 3.88 -18.53 -23.60
C GLN A 388 3.39 -17.31 -24.37
N MET A 389 3.02 -16.23 -23.67
CA MET A 389 2.68 -14.94 -24.31
C MET A 389 3.84 -14.42 -25.16
N ALA A 390 5.09 -14.50 -24.66
CA ALA A 390 6.28 -14.09 -25.42
C ALA A 390 6.45 -14.92 -26.71
N GLN A 391 6.25 -16.24 -26.63
CA GLN A 391 6.35 -17.13 -27.80
C GLN A 391 5.27 -16.85 -28.86
N ASN A 392 4.07 -16.46 -28.40
CA ASN A 392 2.92 -16.19 -29.26
C ASN A 392 2.84 -14.72 -29.74
N ASN A 393 3.78 -13.85 -29.33
CA ASN A 393 3.72 -12.40 -29.55
C ASN A 393 2.44 -11.76 -29.01
N GLU A 394 1.93 -12.26 -27.88
CA GLU A 394 0.76 -11.71 -27.20
C GLU A 394 1.16 -10.53 -26.30
N GLN A 395 0.21 -9.64 -26.06
CA GLN A 395 0.33 -8.48 -25.18
C GLN A 395 -0.79 -8.46 -24.15
N PHE A 396 -0.59 -7.75 -23.02
CA PHE A 396 -1.64 -7.52 -22.02
C PHE A 396 -2.75 -6.61 -22.53
N TYR A 397 -2.40 -5.70 -23.43
CA TYR A 397 -3.32 -4.77 -24.06
C TYR A 397 -3.31 -4.99 -25.57
N SER A 398 -4.37 -5.58 -26.09
CA SER A 398 -4.51 -5.77 -27.55
C SER A 398 -4.56 -4.43 -28.27
N SER A 399 -3.91 -4.35 -29.43
CA SER A 399 -3.96 -3.20 -30.34
C SER A 399 -5.37 -2.94 -30.92
N ASP A 400 -6.32 -3.86 -30.72
CA ASP A 400 -7.68 -3.81 -31.29
C ASP A 400 -8.72 -3.05 -30.48
N ASN A 401 -8.35 -2.37 -29.37
CA ASN A 401 -9.25 -1.45 -28.68
C ASN A 401 -9.21 -0.03 -29.24
N SER A 402 -9.14 0.10 -30.58
CA SER A 402 -9.62 1.28 -31.27
C SER A 402 -11.14 1.13 -31.47
N ALA A 403 -11.89 1.93 -30.70
CA ALA A 403 -13.31 2.18 -30.91
C ALA A 403 -14.28 1.04 -30.51
N THR A 404 -14.72 1.06 -29.27
CA THR A 404 -16.16 0.92 -29.08
C THR A 404 -16.67 2.18 -28.43
N GLN A 405 -17.17 3.01 -29.32
CA GLN A 405 -18.10 4.09 -29.07
C GLN A 405 -19.34 3.53 -28.36
N ALA A 406 -19.77 4.18 -27.30
CA ALA A 406 -21.13 4.65 -27.08
C ALA A 406 -21.21 5.34 -25.72
#